data_f985c0117f94d528f86487301281e0b7
#
_entry.id   f985c0117f94d528f86487301281e0b7
#
_cell.length_a   1.000
_cell.length_b   1.000
_cell.length_c   1.000
_cell.angle_alpha   90.00
_cell.angle_beta   90.00
_cell.angle_gamma   90.00
#
_symmetry.space_group_name_H-M   'P 1'
#
loop_
_entity.id
_entity.type
_entity.pdbx_description
1 polymer ?
#
loop_
_entity_poly.entity_id
_entity_poly.type
_entity_poly.pdbx_seq_one_letter_code
_entity_poly.pdbx_strand_id
1 'polypeptide(L)'
;MSLADTILAQDLATLAFCWRLERRDGVTIGLTSHDRDLSVGGVVYKAAPGLVPSSVTRGIGLEPESMDLKGALTSDAISESDLTAGKWDGAALSLAVTEWTDPGTMWLELMRGELGAVEQQGEAFSVELSGPAAALLKPVAPETSPGCRARLGDRACRVDLALYRRVVSVSGVASEVVSISGGGLTSGNY
;
A
#
# COMPACT_ATOMS: atom_id res chain seq x y z
N MET A 1 -14.25 13.18 30.19
CA MET A 1 -13.27 13.75 29.26
C MET A 1 -12.24 12.67 29.01
N SER A 2 -12.00 12.30 27.75
CA SER A 2 -10.96 11.32 27.45
C SER A 2 -9.57 11.97 27.56
N LEU A 3 -8.51 11.14 27.68
CA LEU A 3 -7.13 11.64 27.68
C LEU A 3 -6.85 12.44 26.39
N ALA A 4 -7.38 11.96 25.25
CA ALA A 4 -7.28 12.65 23.98
C ALA A 4 -7.90 14.05 24.02
N ASP A 5 -9.08 14.23 24.61
CA ASP A 5 -9.72 15.55 24.76
C ASP A 5 -8.85 16.50 25.59
N THR A 6 -8.18 15.98 26.62
CA THR A 6 -7.31 16.78 27.48
C THR A 6 -6.05 17.25 26.74
N ILE A 7 -5.44 16.37 25.94
CA ILE A 7 -4.22 16.69 25.18
C ILE A 7 -4.55 17.65 24.02
N LEU A 8 -5.66 17.42 23.31
CA LEU A 8 -6.10 18.27 22.19
C LEU A 8 -6.57 19.66 22.64
N ALA A 9 -6.93 19.83 23.91
CA ALA A 9 -7.36 21.11 24.49
C ALA A 9 -6.18 21.97 25.00
N GLN A 10 -4.94 21.50 24.89
CA GLN A 10 -3.76 22.27 25.31
C GLN A 10 -3.42 23.33 24.25
N ASP A 11 -2.94 24.50 24.68
CA ASP A 11 -2.48 25.59 23.80
C ASP A 11 -1.31 25.16 22.89
N LEU A 12 -0.49 24.24 23.37
CA LEU A 12 0.62 23.62 22.64
C LEU A 12 0.49 22.10 22.74
N ALA A 13 0.00 21.47 21.67
CA ALA A 13 -0.13 20.03 21.62
C ALA A 13 1.16 19.39 21.11
N THR A 14 1.70 18.45 21.90
CA THR A 14 2.92 17.67 21.58
C THR A 14 2.54 16.43 20.79
N LEU A 15 2.03 16.63 19.56
CA LEU A 15 1.48 15.56 18.73
C LEU A 15 2.39 15.19 17.57
N ALA A 16 2.48 13.90 17.27
CA ALA A 16 3.12 13.36 16.08
C ALA A 16 2.20 12.42 15.34
N PHE A 17 2.22 12.49 14.02
CA PHE A 17 1.58 11.51 13.17
C PHE A 17 2.45 10.26 13.08
N CYS A 18 1.81 9.09 13.07
CA CYS A 18 2.45 7.79 12.91
C CYS A 18 1.75 7.01 11.80
N TRP A 19 2.51 6.62 10.79
CA TRP A 19 2.06 5.76 9.69
C TRP A 19 2.62 4.37 9.88
N ARG A 20 1.76 3.36 9.83
CA ARG A 20 2.14 1.96 9.81
C ARG A 20 1.71 1.35 8.50
N LEU A 21 2.68 0.90 7.73
CA LEU A 21 2.49 0.24 6.45
C LEU A 21 2.78 -1.25 6.63
N GLU A 22 1.88 -2.08 6.16
CA GLU A 22 2.00 -3.54 6.23
C GLU A 22 1.83 -4.12 4.83
N ARG A 23 2.90 -4.67 4.29
CA ARG A 23 2.89 -5.36 3.00
C ARG A 23 2.24 -6.73 3.14
N ARG A 24 1.71 -7.24 2.03
CA ARG A 24 1.08 -8.57 1.97
C ARG A 24 2.04 -9.73 2.26
N ASP A 25 3.34 -9.52 2.11
CA ASP A 25 4.39 -10.50 2.45
C ASP A 25 4.85 -10.44 3.92
N GLY A 26 4.21 -9.59 4.75
CA GLY A 26 4.45 -9.48 6.18
C GLY A 26 5.49 -8.43 6.58
N VAL A 27 6.09 -7.71 5.63
CA VAL A 27 6.98 -6.60 5.95
C VAL A 27 6.18 -5.45 6.53
N THR A 28 6.57 -4.97 7.71
CA THR A 28 5.95 -3.84 8.40
C THR A 28 6.94 -2.70 8.54
N ILE A 29 6.51 -1.49 8.17
CA ILE A 29 7.28 -0.26 8.31
C ILE A 29 6.47 0.72 9.15
N GLY A 30 7.12 1.36 10.13
CA GLY A 30 6.60 2.49 10.87
C GLY A 30 7.34 3.77 10.49
N LEU A 31 6.59 4.84 10.22
CA LEU A 31 7.12 6.18 9.95
C LEU A 31 6.44 7.20 10.86
N THR A 32 7.14 8.25 11.26
CA THR A 32 6.57 9.33 12.07
C THR A 32 6.93 10.70 11.52
N SER A 33 6.03 11.67 11.68
CA SER A 33 6.30 13.08 11.35
C SER A 33 7.25 13.75 12.33
N HIS A 34 7.57 13.09 13.46
CA HIS A 34 8.51 13.61 14.44
C HIS A 34 9.94 13.54 13.90
N ASP A 35 10.84 14.39 14.41
CA ASP A 35 12.25 14.46 14.05
C ASP A 35 13.11 13.33 14.66
N ARG A 36 12.52 12.51 15.52
CA ARG A 36 13.15 11.35 16.17
C ARG A 36 12.27 10.12 16.04
N ASP A 37 12.92 8.95 16.09
CA ASP A 37 12.23 7.67 16.13
C ASP A 37 11.34 7.57 17.37
N LEU A 38 10.13 7.07 17.19
CA LEU A 38 9.17 6.79 18.26
C LEU A 38 8.93 5.29 18.37
N SER A 39 8.77 4.78 19.60
CA SER A 39 8.44 3.37 19.82
C SER A 39 7.07 3.24 20.47
N VAL A 40 6.13 2.59 19.77
CA VAL A 40 4.76 2.38 20.25
C VAL A 40 4.34 0.93 19.98
N GLY A 41 3.85 0.25 20.99
CA GLY A 41 3.31 -1.10 20.84
C GLY A 41 4.29 -2.13 20.26
N GLY A 42 5.59 -1.97 20.48
CA GLY A 42 6.62 -2.85 19.94
C GLY A 42 7.03 -2.54 18.48
N VAL A 43 6.45 -1.51 17.87
CA VAL A 43 6.83 -1.02 16.53
C VAL A 43 7.68 0.22 16.66
N VAL A 44 8.78 0.28 15.94
CA VAL A 44 9.62 1.47 15.82
C VAL A 44 9.16 2.28 14.62
N TYR A 45 8.71 3.50 14.87
CA TYR A 45 8.33 4.48 13.86
C TYR A 45 9.53 5.35 13.56
N LYS A 46 10.10 5.19 12.37
CA LYS A 46 11.28 5.94 11.93
C LYS A 46 10.94 7.38 11.61
N ALA A 47 11.84 8.28 11.99
CA ALA A 47 11.69 9.70 11.71
C ALA A 47 11.58 9.97 10.20
N ALA A 48 10.48 10.61 9.78
CA ALA A 48 10.21 11.00 8.40
C ALA A 48 9.48 12.37 8.40
N PRO A 49 10.15 13.46 8.82
CA PRO A 49 9.51 14.77 9.01
C PRO A 49 8.95 15.39 7.73
N GLY A 50 9.38 14.91 6.55
CA GLY A 50 8.84 15.34 5.25
C GLY A 50 7.51 14.63 4.88
N LEU A 51 7.06 13.67 5.67
CA LEU A 51 5.82 12.94 5.42
C LEU A 51 4.67 13.65 6.14
N VAL A 52 3.80 14.31 5.38
CA VAL A 52 2.66 15.05 5.93
C VAL A 52 1.38 14.46 5.37
N PRO A 53 0.39 14.13 6.23
CA PRO A 53 -0.91 13.69 5.74
C PRO A 53 -1.63 14.85 5.05
N SER A 54 -2.35 14.57 3.97
CA SER A 54 -3.34 15.50 3.46
C SER A 54 -4.56 15.55 4.41
N SER A 55 -5.58 16.34 4.07
CA SER A 55 -6.84 16.28 4.80
C SER A 55 -7.45 14.88 4.71
N VAL A 56 -7.83 14.31 5.86
CA VAL A 56 -8.60 13.08 5.92
C VAL A 56 -10.08 13.43 5.69
N THR A 57 -10.64 12.97 4.59
CA THR A 57 -12.07 13.16 4.32
C THR A 57 -12.86 11.98 4.90
N ARG A 58 -13.70 12.26 5.88
CA ARG A 58 -14.65 11.29 6.44
C ARG A 58 -16.05 11.63 5.99
N GLY A 59 -16.69 10.70 5.29
CA GLY A 59 -18.10 10.77 4.93
C GLY A 59 -19.00 10.16 6.00
N ILE A 60 -20.19 10.76 6.23
CA ILE A 60 -21.25 10.12 6.99
C ILE A 60 -22.05 9.28 5.99
N GLY A 61 -21.80 7.97 5.92
CA GLY A 61 -22.50 7.07 5.01
C GLY A 61 -21.60 5.98 4.42
N LEU A 62 -21.98 5.49 3.23
CA LEU A 62 -21.21 4.47 2.49
C LEU A 62 -20.17 5.08 1.54
N GLU A 63 -19.95 6.38 1.59
CA GLU A 63 -18.89 7.01 0.80
C GLU A 63 -17.53 6.55 1.33
N PRO A 64 -16.62 6.09 0.46
CA PRO A 64 -15.31 5.65 0.89
C PRO A 64 -14.52 6.83 1.47
N GLU A 65 -13.94 6.60 2.64
CA GLU A 65 -12.94 7.51 3.17
C GLU A 65 -11.73 7.48 2.25
N SER A 66 -11.20 8.64 1.93
CA SER A 66 -10.00 8.77 1.13
C SER A 66 -9.03 9.78 1.74
N MET A 67 -7.76 9.57 1.49
CA MET A 67 -6.67 10.46 1.89
C MET A 67 -5.55 10.33 0.87
N ASP A 68 -4.93 11.44 0.53
CA ASP A 68 -3.68 11.42 -0.22
C ASP A 68 -2.51 11.47 0.74
N LEU A 69 -1.57 10.58 0.58
CA LEU A 69 -0.29 10.61 1.26
C LEU A 69 0.76 11.13 0.28
N LYS A 70 1.36 12.26 0.62
CA LYS A 70 2.45 12.86 -0.15
C LYS A 70 3.71 12.86 0.69
N GLY A 71 4.81 12.47 0.08
CA GLY A 71 6.09 12.46 0.75
C GLY A 71 7.25 12.48 -0.24
N ALA A 72 8.44 12.75 0.28
CA ALA A 72 9.67 12.54 -0.46
C ALA A 72 10.19 11.12 -0.17
N LEU A 73 10.74 10.46 -1.19
CA LEU A 73 11.41 9.15 -1.07
C LEU A 73 12.75 9.26 -0.32
N THR A 74 12.78 10.06 0.74
CA THR A 74 13.97 10.25 1.58
C THR A 74 14.14 9.17 2.64
N SER A 75 13.16 8.27 2.76
CA SER A 75 13.23 7.16 3.71
C SER A 75 13.86 5.94 3.03
N ASP A 76 14.98 5.45 3.54
CA ASP A 76 15.60 4.18 3.14
C ASP A 76 14.64 2.97 3.28
N ALA A 77 13.51 3.18 3.93
CA ALA A 77 12.50 2.15 4.20
C ALA A 77 11.62 1.82 2.97
N ILE A 78 11.47 2.77 2.03
CA ILE A 78 10.67 2.59 0.81
C ILE A 78 11.56 2.91 -0.38
N SER A 79 12.06 1.89 -1.07
CA SER A 79 12.90 2.08 -2.25
C SER A 79 12.06 2.27 -3.52
N GLU A 80 12.58 3.07 -4.45
CA GLU A 80 11.99 3.25 -5.77
C GLU A 80 11.78 1.92 -6.50
N SER A 81 12.75 1.00 -6.36
CA SER A 81 12.65 -0.34 -6.96
C SER A 81 11.49 -1.16 -6.40
N ASP A 82 11.16 -1.01 -5.11
CA ASP A 82 10.03 -1.71 -4.49
C ASP A 82 8.69 -1.12 -4.91
N LEU A 83 8.63 0.20 -5.12
CA LEU A 83 7.45 0.87 -5.67
C LEU A 83 7.21 0.45 -7.12
N THR A 84 8.23 0.53 -7.96
CA THR A 84 8.16 0.14 -9.38
C THR A 84 7.82 -1.34 -9.55
N ALA A 85 8.31 -2.19 -8.65
CA ALA A 85 7.97 -3.62 -8.65
C ALA A 85 6.56 -3.93 -8.08
N GLY A 86 5.78 -2.90 -7.69
CA GLY A 86 4.43 -3.08 -7.16
C GLY A 86 4.37 -3.79 -5.82
N LYS A 87 5.46 -3.86 -5.05
CA LYS A 87 5.47 -4.57 -3.77
C LYS A 87 4.58 -3.92 -2.71
N TRP A 88 4.27 -2.66 -2.88
CA TRP A 88 3.41 -1.88 -2.00
C TRP A 88 1.95 -1.84 -2.44
N ASP A 89 1.61 -2.39 -3.60
CA ASP A 89 0.25 -2.40 -4.12
C ASP A 89 -0.69 -3.17 -3.18
N GLY A 90 -1.73 -2.50 -2.73
CA GLY A 90 -2.68 -3.04 -1.77
C GLY A 90 -2.07 -3.38 -0.41
N ALA A 91 -0.97 -2.74 -0.03
CA ALA A 91 -0.47 -2.78 1.33
C ALA A 91 -1.45 -2.10 2.28
N ALA A 92 -1.61 -2.63 3.48
CA ALA A 92 -2.42 -1.98 4.50
C ALA A 92 -1.67 -0.77 5.07
N LEU A 93 -2.39 0.34 5.25
CA LEU A 93 -1.87 1.52 5.91
C LEU A 93 -2.80 1.93 7.04
N SER A 94 -2.23 2.26 8.18
CA SER A 94 -2.92 2.96 9.26
C SER A 94 -2.20 4.25 9.61
N LEU A 95 -3.00 5.30 9.80
CA LEU A 95 -2.54 6.61 10.28
C LEU A 95 -3.09 6.83 11.68
N ALA A 96 -2.22 7.16 12.59
CA ALA A 96 -2.58 7.51 13.96
C ALA A 96 -1.85 8.77 14.42
N VAL A 97 -2.35 9.35 15.49
CA VAL A 97 -1.71 10.44 16.23
C VAL A 97 -1.36 9.94 17.63
N THR A 98 -0.16 10.28 18.07
CA THR A 98 0.30 10.02 19.44
C THR A 98 0.93 11.26 20.03
N GLU A 99 0.99 11.32 21.34
CA GLU A 99 1.83 12.28 22.05
C GLU A 99 3.30 11.84 21.98
N TRP A 100 4.18 12.69 21.43
CA TRP A 100 5.58 12.30 21.21
C TRP A 100 6.45 12.32 22.48
N THR A 101 6.00 13.03 23.55
CA THR A 101 6.71 13.04 24.83
C THR A 101 6.55 11.75 25.63
N ASP A 102 5.38 11.08 25.46
CA ASP A 102 5.09 9.76 26.03
C ASP A 102 4.33 8.91 25.01
N PRO A 103 5.04 8.38 24.00
CA PRO A 103 4.44 7.67 22.89
C PRO A 103 3.65 6.43 23.36
N GLY A 104 2.39 6.33 22.93
CA GLY A 104 1.50 5.22 23.29
C GLY A 104 0.57 5.50 24.46
N THR A 105 0.80 6.51 25.29
CA THR A 105 -0.15 6.94 26.33
C THR A 105 -1.44 7.45 25.68
N MET A 106 -1.34 8.17 24.57
CA MET A 106 -2.45 8.48 23.69
C MET A 106 -2.18 7.87 22.31
N TRP A 107 -3.09 7.06 21.85
CA TRP A 107 -3.07 6.54 20.48
C TRP A 107 -4.45 6.73 19.85
N LEU A 108 -4.54 7.64 18.90
CA LEU A 108 -5.77 7.94 18.18
C LEU A 108 -5.60 7.54 16.72
N GLU A 109 -6.24 6.44 16.31
CA GLU A 109 -6.28 6.03 14.92
C GLU A 109 -7.19 6.99 14.14
N LEU A 110 -6.63 7.68 13.17
CA LEU A 110 -7.34 8.63 12.32
C LEU A 110 -7.93 7.97 11.10
N MET A 111 -7.18 7.05 10.48
CA MET A 111 -7.60 6.36 9.28
C MET A 111 -6.89 5.01 9.15
N ARG A 112 -7.61 4.07 8.52
CA ARG A 112 -7.06 2.79 8.08
C ARG A 112 -7.57 2.50 6.67
N GLY A 113 -6.72 1.94 5.82
CA GLY A 113 -7.10 1.59 4.45
C GLY A 113 -6.04 0.79 3.74
N GLU A 114 -6.23 0.63 2.45
CA GLU A 114 -5.26 0.01 1.54
C GLU A 114 -4.63 1.07 0.65
N LEU A 115 -3.34 0.91 0.37
CA LEU A 115 -2.65 1.73 -0.62
C LEU A 115 -3.19 1.40 -2.02
N GLY A 116 -3.63 2.44 -2.72
CA GLY A 116 -3.96 2.39 -4.13
C GLY A 116 -2.72 2.47 -5.02
N ALA A 117 -2.92 3.00 -6.23
CA ALA A 117 -1.82 3.25 -7.15
C ALA A 117 -0.84 4.28 -6.58
N VAL A 118 0.45 4.00 -6.70
CA VAL A 118 1.51 4.92 -6.33
C VAL A 118 1.92 5.71 -7.57
N GLU A 119 1.80 7.03 -7.51
CA GLU A 119 2.30 7.92 -8.55
C GLU A 119 3.63 8.52 -8.08
N GLN A 120 4.65 8.40 -8.91
CA GLN A 120 5.97 8.96 -8.64
C GLN A 120 6.26 10.13 -9.59
N GLN A 121 6.71 11.25 -9.03
CA GLN A 121 7.17 12.41 -9.79
C GLN A 121 8.56 12.83 -9.26
N GLY A 122 9.62 12.33 -9.88
CA GLY A 122 10.99 12.55 -9.40
C GLY A 122 11.23 11.91 -8.03
N GLU A 123 11.67 12.69 -7.06
CA GLU A 123 11.89 12.24 -5.68
C GLU A 123 10.61 12.26 -4.82
N ALA A 124 9.52 12.81 -5.33
CA ALA A 124 8.25 12.84 -4.62
C ALA A 124 7.35 11.69 -5.07
N PHE A 125 6.58 11.14 -4.13
CA PHE A 125 5.52 10.19 -4.43
C PHE A 125 4.18 10.70 -3.90
N SER A 126 3.13 10.31 -4.57
CA SER A 126 1.75 10.48 -4.13
C SER A 126 1.06 9.13 -4.18
N VAL A 127 0.34 8.79 -3.14
CA VAL A 127 -0.42 7.56 -3.06
C VAL A 127 -1.81 7.87 -2.54
N GLU A 128 -2.81 7.33 -3.22
CA GLU A 128 -4.19 7.40 -2.76
C GLU A 128 -4.44 6.28 -1.75
N LEU A 129 -5.03 6.62 -0.62
CA LEU A 129 -5.46 5.69 0.39
C LEU A 129 -6.98 5.51 0.31
N SER A 130 -7.41 4.29 0.16
CA SER A 130 -8.84 3.93 0.14
C SER A 130 -9.23 3.26 1.45
N GLY A 131 -10.22 3.83 2.14
CA GLY A 131 -10.77 3.26 3.36
C GLY A 131 -11.51 1.94 3.13
N PRO A 132 -11.87 1.22 4.21
CA PRO A 132 -12.53 -0.09 4.11
C PRO A 132 -13.84 -0.08 3.33
N ALA A 133 -14.56 1.04 3.34
CA ALA A 133 -15.82 1.21 2.61
C ALA A 133 -15.63 1.11 1.07
N ALA A 134 -14.42 1.36 0.55
CA ALA A 134 -14.13 1.20 -0.88
C ALA A 134 -14.36 -0.24 -1.36
N ALA A 135 -14.22 -1.23 -0.48
CA ALA A 135 -14.52 -2.62 -0.80
C ALA A 135 -16.00 -2.85 -1.16
N LEU A 136 -16.90 -2.02 -0.60
CA LEU A 136 -18.34 -2.10 -0.85
C LEU A 136 -18.73 -1.54 -2.23
N LEU A 137 -17.87 -0.73 -2.84
CA LEU A 137 -18.08 -0.21 -4.20
C LEU A 137 -17.73 -1.24 -5.29
N LYS A 138 -17.06 -2.33 -4.93
CA LYS A 138 -16.75 -3.38 -5.89
C LYS A 138 -18.04 -4.09 -6.30
N PRO A 139 -18.33 -4.21 -7.62
CA PRO A 139 -19.54 -4.90 -8.07
C PRO A 139 -19.50 -6.36 -7.62
N VAL A 140 -20.57 -6.78 -6.90
CA VAL A 140 -20.73 -8.16 -6.42
C VAL A 140 -21.05 -9.10 -7.57
N ALA A 141 -21.85 -8.61 -8.53
CA ALA A 141 -22.18 -9.36 -9.73
C ALA A 141 -21.26 -8.93 -10.88
N PRO A 142 -20.71 -9.88 -11.63
CA PRO A 142 -19.91 -9.54 -12.80
C PRO A 142 -20.79 -8.88 -13.85
N GLU A 143 -20.30 -7.78 -14.46
CA GLU A 143 -20.98 -7.10 -15.56
C GLU A 143 -21.12 -8.01 -16.77
N THR A 144 -22.18 -7.83 -17.57
CA THR A 144 -22.33 -8.53 -18.84
C THR A 144 -21.30 -7.99 -19.83
N SER A 145 -20.55 -8.88 -20.45
CA SER A 145 -19.50 -8.56 -21.42
C SER A 145 -19.64 -9.47 -22.62
N PRO A 146 -19.42 -8.97 -23.85
CA PRO A 146 -19.39 -9.80 -25.05
C PRO A 146 -18.21 -10.78 -25.07
N GLY A 147 -17.15 -10.52 -24.25
CA GLY A 147 -15.98 -11.38 -24.12
C GLY A 147 -16.06 -12.35 -22.94
N CYS A 148 -15.21 -13.37 -22.96
CA CYS A 148 -15.05 -14.28 -21.84
C CYS A 148 -14.46 -13.54 -20.63
N ARG A 149 -15.06 -13.72 -19.44
CA ARG A 149 -14.66 -13.10 -18.17
C ARG A 149 -13.87 -14.05 -17.28
N ALA A 150 -13.79 -15.32 -17.64
CA ALA A 150 -13.03 -16.30 -16.90
C ALA A 150 -11.53 -16.08 -17.11
N ARG A 151 -10.75 -16.31 -16.07
CA ARG A 151 -9.29 -16.42 -16.23
C ARG A 151 -8.98 -17.75 -16.94
N LEU A 152 -8.06 -17.71 -17.87
CA LEU A 152 -7.66 -18.92 -18.58
C LEU A 152 -7.24 -20.02 -17.61
N GLY A 153 -7.93 -21.16 -17.67
CA GLY A 153 -7.67 -22.32 -16.83
C GLY A 153 -8.30 -22.29 -15.43
N ASP A 154 -9.11 -21.28 -15.09
CA ASP A 154 -9.85 -21.30 -13.82
C ASP A 154 -11.08 -22.23 -13.91
N ARG A 155 -11.78 -22.37 -12.76
CA ARG A 155 -12.97 -23.22 -12.66
C ARG A 155 -14.10 -22.82 -13.62
N ALA A 156 -14.20 -21.55 -13.98
CA ALA A 156 -15.21 -21.05 -14.90
C ALA A 156 -14.81 -21.26 -16.37
N CYS A 157 -13.52 -21.10 -16.68
CA CYS A 157 -12.96 -21.29 -18.02
C CYS A 157 -12.98 -22.76 -18.47
N ARG A 158 -12.65 -23.71 -17.58
CA ARG A 158 -12.58 -25.15 -17.85
C ARG A 158 -11.62 -25.59 -18.96
N VAL A 159 -10.75 -24.71 -19.43
CA VAL A 159 -9.69 -25.08 -20.39
C VAL A 159 -8.58 -25.81 -19.64
N ASP A 160 -8.18 -26.98 -20.12
CA ASP A 160 -7.04 -27.71 -19.59
C ASP A 160 -5.74 -27.01 -20.02
N LEU A 161 -5.09 -26.35 -19.08
CA LEU A 161 -3.82 -25.65 -19.32
C LEU A 161 -2.66 -26.60 -19.61
N ALA A 162 -2.74 -27.88 -19.25
CA ALA A 162 -1.65 -28.82 -19.49
C ALA A 162 -1.27 -28.92 -20.96
N LEU A 163 -2.26 -28.75 -21.86
CA LEU A 163 -2.07 -28.77 -23.31
C LEU A 163 -1.30 -27.54 -23.84
N TYR A 164 -1.41 -26.41 -23.15
CA TYR A 164 -0.89 -25.10 -23.60
C TYR A 164 0.28 -24.62 -22.76
N ARG A 165 0.53 -25.24 -21.61
CA ARG A 165 1.63 -24.87 -20.71
C ARG A 165 2.92 -25.55 -21.16
N ARG A 166 3.98 -24.75 -21.29
CA ARG A 166 5.35 -25.24 -21.50
C ARG A 166 6.21 -24.78 -20.34
N VAL A 167 7.01 -25.69 -19.83
CA VAL A 167 8.02 -25.39 -18.84
C VAL A 167 9.35 -25.25 -19.59
N VAL A 168 9.98 -24.10 -19.45
CA VAL A 168 11.26 -23.78 -20.10
C VAL A 168 12.27 -23.37 -19.02
N SER A 169 13.56 -23.53 -19.35
CA SER A 169 14.62 -23.04 -18.49
C SER A 169 15.11 -21.69 -19.01
N VAL A 170 15.23 -20.71 -18.12
CA VAL A 170 15.84 -19.43 -18.45
C VAL A 170 17.35 -19.63 -18.50
N SER A 171 17.96 -19.40 -19.67
CA SER A 171 19.40 -19.55 -19.88
C SER A 171 20.16 -18.22 -19.74
N GLY A 172 19.47 -17.09 -19.82
CA GLY A 172 20.07 -15.77 -19.65
C GLY A 172 19.02 -14.67 -19.66
N VAL A 173 19.35 -13.56 -19.02
CA VAL A 173 18.57 -12.32 -19.04
C VAL A 173 19.52 -11.18 -19.35
N ALA A 174 19.26 -10.45 -20.43
CA ALA A 174 20.06 -9.30 -20.84
C ALA A 174 19.11 -8.15 -21.21
N SER A 175 19.11 -7.10 -20.39
CA SER A 175 18.21 -5.97 -20.54
C SER A 175 16.74 -6.44 -20.60
N GLU A 176 16.05 -6.21 -21.71
CA GLU A 176 14.65 -6.59 -21.92
C GLU A 176 14.48 -7.98 -22.59
N VAL A 177 15.59 -8.69 -22.86
CA VAL A 177 15.56 -9.98 -23.55
C VAL A 177 15.80 -11.11 -22.58
N VAL A 178 14.85 -12.05 -22.53
CA VAL A 178 14.95 -13.29 -21.77
C VAL A 178 15.26 -14.43 -22.74
N SER A 179 16.44 -15.04 -22.59
CA SER A 179 16.81 -16.24 -23.36
C SER A 179 16.29 -17.48 -22.65
N ILE A 180 15.55 -18.31 -23.36
CA ILE A 180 14.97 -19.54 -22.85
C ILE A 180 15.47 -20.76 -23.62
N SER A 181 15.54 -21.90 -22.94
CA SER A 181 15.86 -23.19 -23.56
C SER A 181 14.87 -24.27 -23.15
N GLY A 182 14.62 -25.22 -24.03
CA GLY A 182 13.68 -26.32 -23.81
C GLY A 182 12.24 -25.98 -24.20
N GLY A 183 11.29 -26.82 -23.81
CA GLY A 183 9.85 -26.61 -24.01
C GLY A 183 9.33 -26.85 -25.42
N GLY A 184 10.18 -27.20 -26.40
CA GLY A 184 9.76 -27.47 -27.77
C GLY A 184 9.15 -26.25 -28.49
N LEU A 185 9.61 -25.02 -28.10
CA LEU A 185 9.19 -23.79 -28.75
C LEU A 185 9.92 -23.64 -30.08
N THR A 186 9.17 -23.28 -31.12
CA THR A 186 9.73 -22.91 -32.42
C THR A 186 9.81 -21.38 -32.50
N SER A 187 10.72 -20.86 -33.32
CA SER A 187 10.81 -19.41 -33.56
C SER A 187 9.46 -18.86 -34.06
N GLY A 188 8.94 -17.87 -33.36
CA GLY A 188 7.67 -17.22 -33.69
C GLY A 188 7.32 -16.12 -32.68
N ASN A 189 6.30 -15.31 -32.97
CA ASN A 189 5.76 -14.34 -32.04
C ASN A 189 4.73 -15.05 -31.14
N TYR A 190 4.95 -14.99 -29.86
CA TYR A 190 4.09 -15.58 -28.83
C TYR A 190 3.47 -14.49 -27.95
#